data_c109c41f2963ea66b2216efd04f3a727
#
_entry.id   c109c41f2963ea66b2216efd04f3a727
#
_cell.length_a   1.000
_cell.length_b   1.000
_cell.length_c   1.000
_cell.angle_alpha   90.00
_cell.angle_beta   90.00
_cell.angle_gamma   90.00
#
_symmetry.space_group_name_H-M   'P 1'
#
loop_
_entity.id
_entity.type
_entity.pdbx_description
1 polymer ?
#
loop_
_entity_poly.entity_id
_entity_poly.type
_entity_poly.pdbx_seq_one_letter_code
_entity_poly.pdbx_strand_id
1 'polypeptide(L)'
;MCIRDSLYAGLMIVNNEPFLIEYNVRMGDPECQTLLPKLDTDLFDILNSCCDNELSKIEIKWNNKKSLCIVMCSKGYPDTCLLYTSDAADE
;
A
#
# COMPACT_ATOMS: atom_id res chain seq x y z
N MET A 1 0.01 -18.75 -7.27
CA MET A 1 -0.11 -18.03 -5.99
C MET A 1 -1.57 -17.63 -5.85
N CYS A 2 -2.33 -18.30 -4.99
CA CYS A 2 -3.71 -17.91 -4.70
C CYS A 2 -3.69 -16.86 -3.59
N ILE A 3 -3.94 -15.60 -3.93
CA ILE A 3 -4.19 -14.55 -2.94
C ILE A 3 -5.67 -14.69 -2.57
N ARG A 4 -5.98 -15.42 -1.50
CA ARG A 4 -7.37 -15.66 -1.09
C ARG A 4 -7.90 -14.67 -0.07
N ASP A 5 -7.02 -14.00 0.68
CA ASP A 5 -7.41 -13.44 1.97
C ASP A 5 -7.15 -11.94 2.11
N SER A 6 -6.77 -11.24 1.06
CA SER A 6 -6.64 -9.80 1.09
C SER A 6 -7.25 -9.14 -0.13
N LEU A 7 -8.15 -8.19 0.15
CA LEU A 7 -8.79 -7.33 -0.84
C LEU A 7 -8.64 -5.89 -0.38
N TYR A 8 -8.07 -5.06 -1.24
CA TYR A 8 -8.06 -3.62 -1.04
C TYR A 8 -9.30 -3.01 -1.69
N ALA A 9 -10.11 -2.28 -0.91
CA ALA A 9 -11.26 -1.54 -1.39
C ALA A 9 -10.94 -0.04 -1.39
N GLY A 10 -10.86 0.57 -2.57
CA GLY A 10 -10.81 2.02 -2.73
C GLY A 10 -12.20 2.61 -2.53
N LEU A 11 -12.35 3.46 -1.52
CA LEU A 11 -13.64 4.06 -1.17
C LEU A 11 -13.60 5.58 -1.27
N MET A 12 -14.68 6.18 -1.75
CA MET A 12 -14.99 7.59 -1.62
C MET A 12 -16.06 7.78 -0.55
N ILE A 13 -15.81 8.67 0.42
CA ILE A 13 -16.82 9.01 1.43
C ILE A 13 -17.50 10.31 1.02
N VAL A 14 -18.80 10.26 0.77
CA VAL A 14 -19.63 11.42 0.43
C VAL A 14 -20.80 11.48 1.40
N ASN A 15 -20.93 12.58 2.12
CA ASN A 15 -21.99 12.77 3.15
C ASN A 15 -22.06 11.62 4.20
N ASN A 16 -20.89 11.13 4.63
CA ASN A 16 -20.73 9.98 5.54
C ASN A 16 -21.14 8.62 4.95
N GLU A 17 -21.43 8.53 3.67
CA GLU A 17 -21.72 7.26 3.00
C GLU A 17 -20.53 6.80 2.17
N PRO A 18 -20.14 5.52 2.27
CA PRO A 18 -19.04 4.97 1.48
C PRO A 18 -19.51 4.57 0.09
N PHE A 19 -18.83 5.06 -0.92
CA PHE A 19 -19.00 4.65 -2.32
C PHE A 19 -17.76 3.90 -2.77
N LEU A 20 -17.96 2.69 -3.29
CA LEU A 20 -16.87 1.89 -3.83
C LEU A 20 -16.40 2.50 -5.16
N ILE A 21 -15.10 2.76 -5.26
CA ILE A 21 -14.44 3.19 -6.50
C ILE A 21 -13.92 1.95 -7.23
N GLU A 22 -13.12 1.14 -6.55
CA GLU A 22 -12.46 -0.01 -7.14
C GLU A 22 -12.10 -1.08 -6.11
N TYR A 23 -11.88 -2.29 -6.59
CA TYR A 23 -11.21 -3.36 -5.84
C TYR A 23 -9.84 -3.66 -6.45
N ASN A 24 -8.86 -3.87 -5.59
CA ASN A 24 -7.52 -4.31 -5.97
C ASN A 24 -7.15 -5.60 -5.23
N VAL A 25 -6.50 -6.51 -5.92
CA VAL A 25 -5.93 -7.74 -5.34
C VAL A 25 -4.52 -7.52 -4.77
N ARG A 26 -4.11 -6.30 -4.69
CA ARG A 26 -2.83 -5.81 -4.17
C ARG A 26 -3.07 -4.50 -3.43
N MET A 27 -2.12 -4.07 -2.63
CA MET A 27 -2.19 -2.74 -2.02
C MET A 27 -2.11 -1.64 -3.08
N GLY A 28 -2.78 -0.52 -2.84
CA GLY A 28 -2.75 0.64 -3.72
C GLY A 28 -1.39 1.33 -3.72
N ASP A 29 -1.12 2.08 -4.76
CA ASP A 29 0.02 2.98 -4.87
C ASP A 29 -0.52 4.41 -5.07
N PRO A 30 -0.26 5.37 -4.18
CA PRO A 30 0.71 5.35 -3.06
C PRO A 30 0.14 4.94 -1.69
N GLU A 31 -1.04 4.34 -1.59
CA GLU A 31 -1.70 4.06 -0.31
C GLU A 31 -0.92 3.08 0.56
N CYS A 32 -0.21 2.13 -0.06
CA CYS A 32 0.65 1.19 0.65
C CYS A 32 1.68 1.91 1.52
N GLN A 33 2.29 2.97 1.00
CA GLN A 33 3.30 3.77 1.69
C GLN A 33 2.74 4.53 2.91
N THR A 34 1.42 4.75 2.95
CA THR A 34 0.76 5.36 4.11
C THR A 34 0.20 4.33 5.09
N LEU A 35 -0.14 3.15 4.59
CA LEU A 35 -0.75 2.08 5.38
C LEU A 35 0.29 1.33 6.23
N LEU A 36 1.38 0.89 5.61
CA LEU A 36 2.38 0.04 6.27
C LEU A 36 3.05 0.66 7.49
N PRO A 37 3.39 1.96 7.53
CA PRO A 37 3.95 2.60 8.73
C PRO A 37 3.00 2.62 9.93
N LYS A 38 1.72 2.34 9.72
CA LYS A 38 0.72 2.25 10.79
C LYS A 38 0.52 0.82 11.32
N LEU A 39 1.05 -0.16 10.62
CA LEU A 39 0.96 -1.55 11.01
C LEU A 39 2.00 -1.86 12.08
N ASP A 40 1.56 -2.30 13.28
CA ASP A 40 2.44 -2.73 14.37
C ASP A 40 2.70 -4.23 14.35
N THR A 41 1.78 -5.01 13.76
CA THR A 41 1.98 -6.45 13.55
C THR A 41 2.95 -6.67 12.39
N ASP A 42 3.85 -7.62 12.52
CA ASP A 42 4.78 -7.96 11.44
C ASP A 42 4.01 -8.38 10.18
N LEU A 43 4.30 -7.71 9.07
CA LEU A 43 3.65 -8.00 7.78
C LEU A 43 3.94 -9.43 7.30
N PHE A 44 5.16 -9.93 7.57
CA PHE A 44 5.53 -11.30 7.20
C PHE A 44 4.65 -12.32 7.90
N ASP A 45 4.38 -12.14 9.20
CA ASP A 45 3.52 -13.04 9.97
C ASP A 45 2.09 -13.04 9.43
N ILE A 46 1.57 -11.86 9.05
CA ILE A 46 0.25 -11.74 8.43
C ILE A 46 0.20 -12.51 7.11
N LEU A 47 1.18 -12.28 6.23
CA LEU A 47 1.22 -12.91 4.91
C LEU A 47 1.40 -14.43 5.02
N ASN A 48 2.25 -14.89 5.94
CA ASN A 48 2.45 -16.31 6.18
C ASN A 48 1.15 -16.97 6.67
N SER A 49 0.45 -16.33 7.60
CA SER A 49 -0.84 -16.84 8.10
C SER A 49 -1.93 -16.87 7.03
N CYS A 50 -1.90 -15.92 6.08
CA CYS A 50 -2.78 -15.99 4.91
C CYS A 50 -2.47 -17.23 4.06
N CYS A 51 -1.20 -17.57 3.86
CA CYS A 51 -0.80 -18.75 3.10
C CYS A 51 -1.23 -20.06 3.80
N ASP A 52 -1.17 -20.08 5.13
CA ASP A 52 -1.49 -21.24 5.95
C ASP A 52 -2.99 -21.36 6.27
N ASN A 53 -3.84 -20.41 5.81
CA ASN A 53 -5.26 -20.27 6.17
C ASN A 53 -5.48 -20.10 7.68
N GLU A 54 -4.57 -19.41 8.35
CA GLU A 54 -4.57 -19.19 9.80
C GLU A 54 -4.75 -17.72 10.21
N LEU A 55 -5.13 -16.86 9.27
CA LEU A 55 -5.29 -15.42 9.52
C LEU A 55 -6.22 -15.09 10.71
N SER A 56 -7.24 -15.92 10.93
CA SER A 56 -8.15 -15.77 12.08
C SER A 56 -7.49 -15.98 13.44
N LYS A 57 -6.28 -16.53 13.48
CA LYS A 57 -5.51 -16.75 14.72
C LYS A 57 -4.59 -15.57 15.07
N ILE A 58 -4.40 -14.63 14.15
CA ILE A 58 -3.55 -13.46 14.35
C ILE A 58 -4.42 -12.25 14.69
N GLU A 59 -4.03 -11.53 15.74
CA GLU A 59 -4.54 -10.20 16.04
C GLU A 59 -3.72 -9.15 15.32
N ILE A 60 -4.31 -8.51 14.30
CA ILE A 60 -3.65 -7.43 13.56
C ILE A 60 -3.75 -6.14 14.37
N LYS A 61 -2.60 -5.57 14.73
CA LYS A 61 -2.50 -4.34 15.53
C LYS A 61 -2.08 -3.16 14.67
N TRP A 62 -2.73 -2.04 14.90
CA TRP A 62 -2.47 -0.78 14.23
C TRP A 62 -2.13 0.30 15.26
N ASN A 63 -1.11 1.11 14.97
CA ASN A 63 -0.84 2.27 15.82
C ASN A 63 -1.75 3.46 15.45
N ASN A 64 -1.90 4.37 16.40
CA ASN A 64 -2.73 5.56 16.26
C ASN A 64 -2.00 6.75 15.62
N LYS A 65 -0.78 6.57 15.11
CA LYS A 65 -0.01 7.62 14.45
C LYS A 65 -0.65 8.00 13.13
N LYS A 66 -0.52 9.26 12.75
CA LYS A 66 -0.89 9.72 11.41
C LYS A 66 0.22 9.36 10.43
N SER A 67 -0.14 9.02 9.21
CA SER A 67 0.79 8.73 8.12
C SER A 67 0.44 9.60 6.92
N LEU A 68 1.46 10.09 6.23
CA LEU A 68 1.36 10.91 5.04
C LEU A 68 2.39 10.44 4.03
N CYS A 69 1.98 10.33 2.77
CA CYS A 69 2.88 10.11 1.64
C CYS A 69 2.77 11.30 0.68
N ILE A 70 3.91 11.78 0.20
CA ILE A 70 4.00 12.78 -0.86
C ILE A 70 4.74 12.14 -2.01
N VAL A 71 4.06 11.99 -3.15
CA VAL A 71 4.68 11.45 -4.37
C VAL A 71 5.34 12.60 -5.11
N MET A 72 6.66 12.52 -5.27
CA MET A 72 7.43 13.45 -6.06
C MET A 72 7.74 12.81 -7.41
N CYS A 73 7.48 13.55 -8.48
CA CYS A 73 7.76 13.10 -9.84
C CYS A 73 8.76 14.06 -10.51
N SER A 74 9.55 13.53 -11.44
CA SER A 74 10.40 14.36 -12.27
C SER A 74 9.56 15.27 -13.20
N LYS A 75 10.14 16.37 -13.59
CA LYS A 75 9.49 17.29 -14.55
C LYS A 75 9.22 16.56 -15.86
N GLY A 76 7.97 16.60 -16.30
CA GLY A 76 7.51 15.95 -17.54
C GLY A 76 6.70 14.66 -17.30
N TYR A 77 6.64 14.14 -16.08
CA TYR A 77 5.76 13.00 -15.78
C TYR A 77 4.26 13.39 -16.00
N PRO A 78 3.43 12.52 -16.66
CA PRO A 78 3.68 11.15 -17.09
C PRO A 78 4.26 11.00 -18.51
N ASP A 79 4.54 12.10 -19.18
CA ASP A 79 5.14 12.10 -20.53
C ASP A 79 6.65 11.75 -20.47
N THR A 80 7.35 11.92 -21.59
CA THR A 80 8.77 11.57 -21.68
C THR A 80 9.61 12.36 -20.68
N CYS A 81 10.04 11.72 -19.62
CA CYS A 81 10.99 12.26 -18.67
C CYS A 81 12.42 12.04 -19.18
N LEU A 82 13.18 13.10 -19.31
CA LEU A 82 14.63 12.99 -19.41
C LEU A 82 15.16 12.66 -18.01
N LEU A 83 15.26 11.38 -17.71
CA LEU A 83 15.99 10.92 -16.54
C LEU A 83 17.48 11.12 -16.81
N TYR A 84 18.03 12.19 -16.28
CA TYR A 84 19.47 12.28 -16.09
C TYR A 84 19.81 11.39 -14.89
N THR A 85 20.03 10.14 -15.16
CA THR A 85 20.76 9.29 -14.22
C THR A 85 22.24 9.60 -14.44
N SER A 86 22.80 10.51 -13.65
CA SER A 86 24.22 10.42 -13.38
C SER A 86 24.39 9.12 -12.62
N ASP A 87 25.04 8.15 -13.24
CA ASP A 87 25.41 6.93 -12.56
C ASP A 87 26.39 7.33 -11.45
N ALA A 88 25.99 7.15 -10.19
CA ALA A 88 26.84 7.41 -9.04
C ALA A 88 28.07 6.47 -8.99
N ALA A 89 28.24 5.60 -9.98
CA ALA A 89 29.40 4.75 -10.17
C ALA A 89 30.50 5.39 -11.04
N ASP A 90 30.22 6.57 -11.64
CA ASP A 90 31.17 7.28 -12.48
C ASP A 90 31.94 8.44 -11.77
N GLU A 91 31.81 8.55 -10.43
CA GLU A 91 32.61 9.48 -9.60
C GLU A 91 33.70 8.76 -8.80
#